data_75e0b4ee6dac4439bc4e3f2f7f87946c
#
_entry.id   75e0b4ee6dac4439bc4e3f2f7f87946c
#
_cell.length_a   1.000
_cell.length_b   1.000
_cell.length_c   1.000
_cell.angle_alpha   90.00
_cell.angle_beta   90.00
_cell.angle_gamma   90.00
#
_symmetry.space_group_name_H-M   'P 1'
#
loop_
_entity.id
_entity.type
_entity.pdbx_description
1 polymer ?
#
loop_
_entity_poly.entity_id
_entity_poly.type
_entity_poly.pdbx_seq_one_letter_code
_entity_poly.pdbx_strand_id
1 'polypeptide(L)'
;MPRRPNSSRQTRALLAVFVERPQAWRHGYDLSKETGLKSGTLYPLLMRLSEQGLMDSRWQEPERPGLPPRHEYRLTSSGLALAREQAVSETVVGGEPSGALA
;
A
#
# COMPACT_ATOMS: atom_id res chain seq x y z
N MET A 1 -25.29 -3.73 -1.03
CA MET A 1 -24.20 -4.66 -0.69
C MET A 1 -23.17 -3.98 0.15
N PRO A 2 -22.77 -4.59 1.24
CA PRO A 2 -21.68 -4.00 2.01
C PRO A 2 -20.38 -4.05 1.20
N ARG A 3 -19.62 -3.02 1.37
CA ARG A 3 -18.32 -2.91 0.70
C ARG A 3 -17.31 -3.75 1.44
N ARG A 4 -16.44 -4.43 0.72
CA ARG A 4 -15.35 -5.17 1.36
C ARG A 4 -14.42 -4.20 2.09
N PRO A 5 -13.88 -4.59 3.25
CA PRO A 5 -12.89 -3.75 3.92
C PRO A 5 -11.68 -3.51 3.00
N ASN A 6 -11.14 -2.31 3.05
CA ASN A 6 -9.93 -1.95 2.32
C ASN A 6 -10.06 -2.06 0.80
N SER A 7 -11.27 -1.84 0.28
CA SER A 7 -11.51 -1.94 -1.15
C SER A 7 -11.66 -0.59 -1.84
N SER A 8 -11.45 0.52 -1.13
CA SER A 8 -11.52 1.84 -1.76
C SER A 8 -10.41 2.01 -2.78
N ARG A 9 -10.62 2.90 -3.73
CA ARG A 9 -9.62 3.18 -4.76
C ARG A 9 -8.28 3.59 -4.16
N GLN A 10 -8.31 4.46 -3.16
CA GLN A 10 -7.09 4.93 -2.53
C GLN A 10 -6.35 3.79 -1.83
N THR A 11 -7.08 2.94 -1.11
CA THR A 11 -6.46 1.82 -0.42
C THR A 11 -5.84 0.85 -1.41
N ARG A 12 -6.55 0.57 -2.50
CA ARG A 12 -6.05 -0.36 -3.51
C ARG A 12 -4.81 0.19 -4.21
N ALA A 13 -4.80 1.49 -4.49
CA ALA A 13 -3.63 2.13 -5.09
C ALA A 13 -2.42 2.02 -4.16
N LEU A 14 -2.63 2.23 -2.87
CA LEU A 14 -1.57 2.14 -1.89
C LEU A 14 -1.03 0.71 -1.78
N LEU A 15 -1.91 -0.26 -1.68
CA LEU A 15 -1.48 -1.66 -1.59
C LEU A 15 -0.74 -2.11 -2.84
N ALA A 16 -1.16 -1.64 -4.01
CA ALA A 16 -0.53 -2.01 -5.28
C ALA A 16 0.93 -1.59 -5.34
N VAL A 17 1.26 -0.44 -4.77
CA VAL A 17 2.65 0.04 -4.75
C VAL A 17 3.54 -0.92 -4.00
N PHE A 18 3.04 -1.48 -2.90
CA PHE A 18 3.84 -2.41 -2.08
C PHE A 18 4.07 -3.76 -2.76
N VAL A 19 3.15 -4.18 -3.63
CA VAL A 19 3.29 -5.49 -4.30
C VAL A 19 4.53 -5.55 -5.17
N GLU A 20 4.93 -4.42 -5.73
CA GLU A 20 6.11 -4.38 -6.60
C GLU A 20 7.39 -4.73 -5.86
N ARG A 21 7.49 -4.37 -4.59
CA ARG A 21 8.66 -4.66 -3.75
C ARG A 21 8.20 -5.04 -2.35
N PRO A 22 7.67 -6.25 -2.18
CA PRO A 22 6.99 -6.60 -0.92
C PRO A 22 7.91 -6.61 0.29
N GLN A 23 9.22 -6.81 0.09
CA GLN A 23 10.15 -6.84 1.21
C GLN A 23 10.76 -5.48 1.54
N ALA A 24 10.55 -4.48 0.69
CA ALA A 24 11.18 -3.19 0.86
C ALA A 24 10.37 -2.31 1.82
N TRP A 25 11.09 -1.62 2.70
CA TRP A 25 10.48 -0.57 3.51
C TRP A 25 10.30 0.67 2.65
N ARG A 26 9.14 1.30 2.75
CA ARG A 26 8.80 2.46 1.94
C ARG A 26 8.52 3.66 2.84
N HIS A 27 9.08 4.81 2.48
CA HIS A 27 8.84 6.04 3.23
C HIS A 27 7.49 6.64 2.85
N GLY A 28 6.85 7.31 3.81
CA GLY A 28 5.56 7.97 3.53
C GLY A 28 5.64 8.94 2.38
N TYR A 29 6.73 9.71 2.29
CA TYR A 29 6.91 10.67 1.22
C TYR A 29 6.90 10.00 -0.16
N ASP A 30 7.63 8.88 -0.28
CA ASP A 30 7.67 8.14 -1.54
C ASP A 30 6.32 7.56 -1.88
N LEU A 31 5.60 7.06 -0.87
CA LEU A 31 4.26 6.52 -1.08
C LEU A 31 3.30 7.59 -1.57
N SER A 32 3.41 8.80 -1.03
CA SER A 32 2.59 9.92 -1.48
C SER A 32 2.85 10.22 -2.95
N LYS A 33 4.13 10.22 -3.35
CA LYS A 33 4.48 10.50 -4.74
C LYS A 33 4.01 9.40 -5.69
N GLU A 34 4.19 8.15 -5.30
CA GLU A 34 3.85 7.03 -6.18
C GLU A 34 2.36 6.81 -6.31
N THR A 35 1.60 7.08 -5.26
CA THR A 35 0.15 6.89 -5.29
C THR A 35 -0.60 8.13 -5.75
N GLY A 36 0.04 9.29 -5.65
CA GLY A 36 -0.64 10.55 -5.89
C GLY A 36 -1.51 11.00 -4.74
N LEU A 37 -1.50 10.27 -3.63
CA LEU A 37 -2.32 10.61 -2.47
C LEU A 37 -1.64 11.68 -1.64
N LYS A 38 -2.42 12.66 -1.20
CA LYS A 38 -1.92 13.70 -0.30
C LYS A 38 -1.75 13.11 1.10
N SER A 39 -0.88 13.72 1.88
CA SER A 39 -0.58 13.23 3.22
C SER A 39 -1.82 13.12 4.10
N GLY A 40 -2.76 14.05 3.96
CA GLY A 40 -4.00 14.01 4.74
C GLY A 40 -4.88 12.80 4.43
N THR A 41 -4.70 12.19 3.28
CA THR A 41 -5.41 10.96 2.92
C THR A 41 -4.53 9.75 3.19
N LEU A 42 -3.26 9.86 2.87
CA LEU A 42 -2.33 8.74 2.96
C LEU A 42 -2.09 8.25 4.39
N TYR A 43 -1.77 9.17 5.31
CA TYR A 43 -1.41 8.75 6.66
C TYR A 43 -2.55 8.10 7.44
N PRO A 44 -3.81 8.57 7.34
CA PRO A 44 -4.92 7.84 7.95
C PRO A 44 -5.07 6.42 7.39
N LEU A 45 -4.82 6.22 6.10
CA LEU A 45 -4.87 4.88 5.52
C LEU A 45 -3.77 3.99 6.06
N LEU A 46 -2.54 4.53 6.17
CA LEU A 46 -1.42 3.78 6.71
C LEU A 46 -1.68 3.37 8.16
N MET A 47 -2.24 4.28 8.95
CA MET A 47 -2.59 3.98 10.33
C MET A 47 -3.64 2.89 10.42
N ARG A 48 -4.68 2.98 9.61
CA ARG A 48 -5.75 2.00 9.64
C ARG A 48 -5.24 0.61 9.26
N LEU A 49 -4.42 0.54 8.21
CA LEU A 49 -3.86 -0.74 7.78
C LEU A 49 -2.93 -1.31 8.86
N SER A 50 -2.17 -0.46 9.53
CA SER A 50 -1.31 -0.89 10.62
C SER A 50 -2.12 -1.45 11.79
N GLU A 51 -3.22 -0.78 12.12
CA GLU A 51 -4.10 -1.24 13.21
C GLU A 51 -4.78 -2.56 12.88
N GLN A 52 -5.00 -2.81 11.61
CA GLN A 52 -5.62 -4.06 11.16
C GLN A 52 -4.60 -5.20 11.02
N GLY A 53 -3.34 -4.94 11.32
CA GLY A 53 -2.30 -5.96 11.21
C GLY A 53 -1.88 -6.24 9.78
N LEU A 54 -2.20 -5.35 8.86
CA LEU A 54 -1.87 -5.53 7.44
C LEU A 54 -0.58 -4.82 7.06
N MET A 55 -0.06 -3.96 7.92
CA MET A 55 1.11 -3.16 7.62
C MET A 55 1.96 -2.99 8.88
N ASP A 56 3.28 -3.11 8.73
CA ASP A 56 4.23 -2.79 9.77
C ASP A 56 4.79 -1.41 9.54
N SER A 57 5.14 -0.75 10.63
CA SER A 57 5.78 0.55 10.53
C SER A 57 6.96 0.60 11.48
N ARG A 58 7.93 1.44 11.16
CA ARG A 58 9.08 1.65 12.04
C ARG A 58 9.65 3.04 11.78
N TRP A 59 10.37 3.56 12.77
CA TRP A 59 11.14 4.78 12.60
C TRP A 59 12.56 4.39 12.25
N GLN A 60 13.12 5.04 11.23
CA GLN A 60 14.49 4.82 10.83
C GLN A 60 15.34 5.99 11.29
N GLU A 61 16.48 5.69 11.93
CA GLU A 61 17.41 6.71 12.35
C GLU A 61 17.99 7.42 11.13
N PRO A 62 18.19 8.74 11.20
CA PRO A 62 18.78 9.46 10.08
C PRO A 62 20.23 9.05 9.89
N GLU A 63 20.69 9.07 8.64
CA GLU A 63 22.05 8.72 8.32
C GLU A 63 23.04 9.75 8.84
N ARG A 64 22.59 10.98 9.02
CA ARG A 64 23.43 12.07 9.48
C ARG A 64 22.76 12.84 10.61
N PRO A 65 23.54 13.34 11.59
CA PRO A 65 22.93 14.15 12.65
C PRO A 65 22.23 15.37 12.08
N GLY A 66 21.15 15.76 12.73
CA GLY A 66 20.42 16.92 12.33
C GLY A 66 19.28 16.68 11.36
N LEU A 67 19.22 15.48 10.76
CA LEU A 67 18.12 15.12 9.90
C LEU A 67 17.02 14.46 10.72
N PRO A 68 15.74 14.68 10.39
CA PRO A 68 14.65 14.02 11.12
C PRO A 68 14.61 12.53 10.83
N PRO A 69 14.19 11.72 11.81
CA PRO A 69 13.97 10.29 11.54
C PRO A 69 12.86 10.13 10.52
N ARG A 70 12.91 9.04 9.77
CA ARG A 70 11.91 8.75 8.75
C ARG A 70 11.02 7.61 9.19
N HIS A 71 9.73 7.76 8.94
CA HIS A 71 8.77 6.71 9.23
C HIS A 71 8.61 5.85 7.97
N GLU A 72 8.84 4.56 8.13
CA GLU A 72 8.81 3.61 7.02
C GLU A 72 7.72 2.58 7.23
N TYR A 73 7.23 2.03 6.13
CA TYR A 73 6.11 1.09 6.13
C TYR A 73 6.41 -0.10 5.23
N ARG A 74 5.87 -1.25 5.62
CA ARG A 74 5.99 -2.48 4.82
C ARG A 74 4.77 -3.34 5.12
N LEU A 75 4.26 -4.07 4.11
CA LEU A 75 3.14 -4.96 4.33
C LEU A 75 3.55 -6.15 5.19
N THR A 76 2.64 -6.58 6.05
CA THR A 76 2.78 -7.87 6.73
C THR A 76 2.42 -8.98 5.73
N SER A 77 2.58 -10.23 6.14
CA SER A 77 2.16 -11.36 5.31
C SER A 77 0.69 -11.26 4.96
N SER A 78 -0.14 -10.88 5.94
CA SER A 78 -1.58 -10.71 5.72
C SER A 78 -1.86 -9.57 4.75
N GLY A 79 -1.13 -8.46 4.89
CA GLY A 79 -1.29 -7.32 4.00
C GLY A 79 -0.90 -7.65 2.58
N LEU A 80 0.20 -8.41 2.42
CA LEU A 80 0.65 -8.81 1.10
C LEU A 80 -0.35 -9.76 0.44
N ALA A 81 -0.92 -10.68 1.21
CA ALA A 81 -1.93 -11.59 0.68
C ALA A 81 -3.14 -10.81 0.17
N LEU A 82 -3.60 -9.83 0.94
CA LEU A 82 -4.71 -8.98 0.52
C LEU A 82 -4.38 -8.19 -0.73
N ALA A 83 -3.18 -7.61 -0.79
CA ALA A 83 -2.76 -6.82 -1.94
C ALA A 83 -2.70 -7.67 -3.22
N ARG A 84 -2.20 -8.89 -3.10
CA ARG A 84 -2.14 -9.79 -4.23
C ARG A 84 -3.51 -10.25 -4.68
N GLU A 85 -4.41 -10.47 -3.73
CA GLU A 85 -5.78 -10.84 -4.02
C GLU A 85 -6.47 -9.73 -4.79
N GLN A 86 -6.28 -8.49 -4.39
CA GLN A 86 -6.87 -7.36 -5.08
C GLN A 86 -6.30 -7.18 -6.48
N ALA A 87 -5.00 -7.41 -6.66
CA ALA A 87 -4.37 -7.30 -7.96
C ALA A 87 -4.91 -8.35 -8.92
N VAL A 88 -5.08 -9.58 -8.47
CA VAL A 88 -5.66 -10.64 -9.28
C VAL A 88 -7.10 -10.31 -9.65
N SER A 89 -7.87 -9.83 -8.68
CA SER A 89 -9.26 -9.46 -8.91
C SER A 89 -9.38 -8.37 -9.98
N GLU A 90 -8.52 -7.36 -9.91
CA GLU A 90 -8.52 -6.29 -10.90
C GLU A 90 -8.12 -6.79 -12.27
N THR A 91 -7.15 -7.68 -12.33
CA THR A 91 -6.72 -8.25 -13.59
C THR A 91 -7.84 -9.03 -14.25
N VAL A 92 -8.55 -9.82 -13.47
CA VAL A 92 -9.66 -10.60 -13.99
C VAL A 92 -10.79 -9.71 -14.48
N VAL A 93 -11.13 -8.69 -13.69
CA VAL A 93 -12.24 -7.81 -14.04
C VAL A 93 -11.86 -6.81 -15.12
N GLY A 94 -10.69 -6.20 -14.99
CA GLY A 94 -10.29 -5.13 -15.88
C GLY A 94 -9.65 -5.60 -17.14
N GLY A 95 -9.04 -6.77 -17.10
CA GLY A 95 -8.32 -7.25 -18.25
C GLY A 95 -9.12 -8.13 -19.11
N GLU A 96 -10.22 -8.17 -18.87
CA GLU A 96 -10.92 -8.97 -19.52
C GLU A 96 -10.87 -8.80 -20.88
N PRO A 97 -10.92 -8.45 -21.30
CA PRO A 97 -11.01 -8.70 -22.61
C PRO A 97 -9.82 -9.06 -23.23
N SER A 98 -9.52 -9.09 -23.00
CA SER A 98 -8.85 -9.38 -23.41
C SER A 98 -8.34 -10.17 -23.66
N GLY A 99 -8.60 -10.10 -23.33
CA GLY A 99 -8.38 -10.65 -23.33
C GLY A 99 -8.27 -11.51 -23.79
N ALA A 100 -8.48 -11.49 -23.41
CA ALA A 100 -8.34 -12.31 -23.77
C ALA A 100 -8.23 -12.84 -24.88
N LEU A 101 -8.19 -12.48 -25.10
CA LEU A 101 -8.07 -12.75 -25.78
C LEU A 101 -7.73 -13.29 -26.49
N ALA A 102 -7.85 -13.00 -26.17
CA ALA A 102 -7.70 -13.34 -26.82
C ALA A 102 -7.32 -13.87 -27.44
#